data_977ea18812aa02eaff4600ed6bdac20e
#
_entry.id   977ea18812aa02eaff4600ed6bdac20e
#
_cell.length_a   1.000
_cell.length_b   1.000
_cell.length_c   1.000
_cell.angle_alpha   90.00
_cell.angle_beta   90.00
_cell.angle_gamma   90.00
#
_symmetry.space_group_name_H-M   'P 1'
#
loop_
_entity.id
_entity.type
_entity.pdbx_description
1 polymer ?
#
loop_
_entity_poly.entity_id
_entity_poly.type
_entity_poly.pdbx_seq_one_letter_code
_entity_poly.pdbx_strand_id
1 'polypeptide(L)'
;GSPNSSENGGVDSVDYVTIASTGNAKDFGDLFLNSMTAGAGANPVRAVVANGKDGPAHSNVIFKVNIATLGDSSDFGDQNVSRQTHGACSNSVRMVFGGGGTPTKISSIETLLLASGGNSVPFGDLGAAKSSLGACCDATRAVFGAGIFHPETHTNNLEYINIATGGDTVDFGDLLDNSKTQGGTGFSNGH
;
A
#
# COMPACT_ATOMS: atom_id res chain seq x y z
N GLY A 1 -15.16 -10.77 -16.95
CA GLY A 1 -14.76 -9.37 -17.03
C GLY A 1 -15.97 -8.48 -17.10
N SER A 2 -16.21 -7.73 -16.07
CA SER A 2 -17.29 -6.72 -16.06
C SER A 2 -16.92 -5.56 -17.01
N PRO A 3 -17.80 -5.10 -17.90
CA PRO A 3 -17.50 -4.05 -18.87
C PRO A 3 -17.72 -2.64 -18.32
N ASN A 4 -17.39 -2.36 -17.07
CA ASN A 4 -17.52 -1.03 -16.47
C ASN A 4 -16.18 -0.39 -16.15
N SER A 5 -15.35 -0.19 -17.19
CA SER A 5 -14.30 0.82 -17.10
C SER A 5 -14.93 2.18 -17.38
N SER A 6 -15.39 2.87 -16.37
CA SER A 6 -15.65 4.30 -16.48
C SER A 6 -14.31 5.00 -16.75
N GLU A 7 -14.27 5.94 -17.67
CA GLU A 7 -13.05 6.65 -18.11
C GLU A 7 -12.27 7.38 -17.00
N ASN A 8 -12.72 7.30 -15.75
CA ASN A 8 -12.10 7.88 -14.55
C ASN A 8 -11.96 6.90 -13.40
N GLY A 9 -12.18 5.60 -13.59
CA GLY A 9 -12.43 4.73 -12.49
C GLY A 9 -11.42 3.61 -12.35
N GLY A 10 -11.02 3.31 -11.16
CA GLY A 10 -10.49 2.02 -10.77
C GLY A 10 -11.47 0.89 -11.07
N VAL A 11 -11.07 -0.33 -10.79
CA VAL A 11 -11.92 -1.51 -10.84
C VAL A 11 -12.23 -1.97 -9.42
N ASP A 12 -13.36 -2.61 -9.26
CA ASP A 12 -13.79 -3.25 -8.01
C ASP A 12 -13.51 -4.76 -7.97
N SER A 13 -13.26 -5.40 -9.12
CA SER A 13 -13.04 -6.85 -9.18
C SER A 13 -11.71 -7.30 -8.57
N VAL A 14 -11.75 -8.39 -7.83
CA VAL A 14 -10.60 -9.08 -7.26
C VAL A 14 -10.48 -10.46 -7.87
N ASP A 15 -9.34 -10.73 -8.47
CA ASP A 15 -9.01 -12.04 -9.02
C ASP A 15 -7.87 -12.69 -8.21
N TYR A 16 -7.82 -14.01 -8.21
CA TYR A 16 -6.73 -14.75 -7.58
C TYR A 16 -6.14 -15.83 -8.49
N VAL A 17 -4.89 -16.17 -8.24
CA VAL A 17 -4.20 -17.32 -8.87
C VAL A 17 -3.63 -18.23 -7.79
N THR A 18 -3.55 -19.51 -8.10
CA THR A 18 -2.85 -20.47 -7.24
C THR A 18 -1.38 -20.50 -7.62
N ILE A 19 -0.50 -19.98 -6.75
CA ILE A 19 0.95 -19.87 -7.06
C ILE A 19 1.60 -21.24 -7.29
N ALA A 20 1.12 -22.30 -6.61
CA ALA A 20 1.67 -23.65 -6.71
C ALA A 20 1.32 -24.38 -8.02
N SER A 21 0.44 -23.85 -8.85
CA SER A 21 0.03 -24.44 -10.10
C SER A 21 -0.19 -23.39 -11.18
N THR A 22 0.10 -23.75 -12.43
CA THR A 22 -0.24 -22.92 -13.58
C THR A 22 -1.75 -22.88 -13.80
N GLY A 23 -2.28 -21.75 -14.27
CA GLY A 23 -3.69 -21.58 -14.59
C GLY A 23 -4.07 -20.13 -14.75
N ASN A 24 -5.27 -19.90 -15.25
CA ASN A 24 -5.83 -18.57 -15.35
C ASN A 24 -6.28 -18.06 -13.99
N ALA A 25 -6.33 -16.74 -13.85
CA ALA A 25 -6.96 -16.10 -12.70
C ALA A 25 -8.43 -16.52 -12.59
N LYS A 26 -8.92 -16.57 -11.38
CA LYS A 26 -10.30 -16.88 -11.03
C LYS A 26 -10.87 -15.71 -10.23
N ASP A 27 -12.15 -15.50 -10.39
CA ASP A 27 -12.88 -14.51 -9.62
C ASP A 27 -12.82 -14.83 -8.12
N PHE A 28 -12.48 -13.81 -7.32
CA PHE A 28 -12.47 -13.87 -5.87
C PHE A 28 -13.71 -13.20 -5.27
N GLY A 29 -14.15 -12.10 -5.86
CA GLY A 29 -15.22 -11.22 -5.40
C GLY A 29 -14.93 -9.77 -5.74
N ASP A 30 -15.69 -8.85 -5.17
CA ASP A 30 -15.59 -7.42 -5.47
C ASP A 30 -15.05 -6.60 -4.29
N LEU A 31 -14.39 -5.49 -4.62
CA LEU A 31 -13.99 -4.50 -3.65
C LEU A 31 -15.19 -3.65 -3.23
N PHE A 32 -15.17 -3.19 -2.01
CA PHE A 32 -16.20 -2.31 -1.44
C PHE A 32 -16.34 -0.97 -2.20
N LEU A 33 -15.25 -0.50 -2.79
CA LEU A 33 -15.18 0.71 -3.61
C LEU A 33 -14.26 0.45 -4.80
N ASN A 34 -14.43 1.22 -5.87
CA ASN A 34 -13.43 1.27 -6.93
C ASN A 34 -12.07 1.67 -6.34
N SER A 35 -11.02 0.98 -6.75
CA SER A 35 -9.69 1.20 -6.19
C SER A 35 -8.68 1.55 -7.27
N MET A 36 -7.94 2.61 -7.01
CA MET A 36 -6.79 3.03 -7.82
C MET A 36 -5.64 3.43 -6.89
N THR A 37 -4.41 3.12 -7.31
CA THR A 37 -3.20 3.59 -6.64
C THR A 37 -3.13 3.26 -5.15
N ALA A 38 -3.74 2.14 -4.77
CA ALA A 38 -3.83 1.64 -3.40
C ALA A 38 -2.53 0.97 -2.96
N GLY A 39 -2.32 0.93 -1.65
CA GLY A 39 -1.33 0.10 -1.01
C GLY A 39 -1.98 -1.11 -0.34
N ALA A 40 -1.30 -2.25 -0.31
CA ALA A 40 -1.84 -3.46 0.27
C ALA A 40 -0.86 -4.16 1.22
N GLY A 41 -1.40 -4.88 2.16
CA GLY A 41 -0.69 -5.76 3.08
C GLY A 41 -1.53 -6.98 3.42
N ALA A 42 -0.90 -8.04 3.92
CA ALA A 42 -1.61 -9.26 4.25
C ALA A 42 -0.98 -10.01 5.42
N ASN A 43 -1.77 -10.84 6.04
CA ASN A 43 -1.33 -11.93 6.91
C ASN A 43 -1.97 -13.25 6.40
N PRO A 44 -1.72 -14.41 7.03
CA PRO A 44 -2.29 -15.69 6.56
C PRO A 44 -3.82 -15.75 6.54
N VAL A 45 -4.53 -14.83 7.19
CA VAL A 45 -5.99 -14.85 7.32
C VAL A 45 -6.66 -13.86 6.37
N ARG A 46 -6.08 -12.68 6.18
CA ARG A 46 -6.71 -11.59 5.43
C ARG A 46 -5.71 -10.74 4.66
N ALA A 47 -6.15 -10.21 3.54
CA ALA A 47 -5.50 -9.10 2.87
C ALA A 47 -6.25 -7.79 3.22
N VAL A 48 -5.49 -6.71 3.39
CA VAL A 48 -5.99 -5.38 3.73
C VAL A 48 -5.46 -4.40 2.69
N VAL A 49 -6.33 -3.55 2.22
CA VAL A 49 -6.02 -2.55 1.19
C VAL A 49 -6.33 -1.16 1.73
N ALA A 50 -5.33 -0.31 1.77
CA ALA A 50 -5.49 1.12 2.00
C ALA A 50 -5.74 1.78 0.64
N ASN A 51 -6.99 2.21 0.40
CA ASN A 51 -7.37 2.75 -0.90
C ASN A 51 -6.64 4.07 -1.18
N GLY A 52 -6.36 4.34 -2.45
CA GLY A 52 -5.75 5.58 -2.89
C GLY A 52 -6.79 6.53 -3.45
N LYS A 53 -7.60 6.05 -4.37
CA LYS A 53 -8.65 6.81 -5.03
C LYS A 53 -9.91 5.98 -5.23
N ASP A 54 -11.04 6.65 -5.17
CA ASP A 54 -12.34 6.21 -5.67
C ASP A 54 -12.77 7.19 -6.75
N GLY A 55 -12.63 6.78 -8.01
CA GLY A 55 -12.81 7.68 -9.14
C GLY A 55 -11.85 8.91 -9.07
N PRO A 56 -12.37 10.14 -9.16
CA PRO A 56 -11.55 11.35 -9.10
C PRO A 56 -11.11 11.74 -7.68
N ALA A 57 -11.75 11.22 -6.64
CA ALA A 57 -11.53 11.61 -5.25
C ALA A 57 -10.43 10.79 -4.58
N HIS A 58 -9.66 11.43 -3.71
CA HIS A 58 -8.80 10.69 -2.79
C HIS A 58 -9.67 9.98 -1.74
N SER A 59 -9.32 8.73 -1.45
CA SER A 59 -10.05 7.90 -0.50
C SER A 59 -9.19 7.63 0.73
N ASN A 60 -9.81 7.64 1.91
CA ASN A 60 -9.19 7.19 3.15
C ASN A 60 -9.67 5.79 3.58
N VAL A 61 -10.55 5.19 2.84
CA VAL A 61 -11.15 3.90 3.20
C VAL A 61 -10.10 2.80 3.18
N ILE A 62 -10.12 1.98 4.23
CA ILE A 62 -9.37 0.73 4.30
C ILE A 62 -10.37 -0.42 4.26
N PHE A 63 -10.15 -1.38 3.40
CA PHE A 63 -11.00 -2.56 3.31
C PHE A 63 -10.18 -3.85 3.39
N LYS A 64 -10.86 -4.95 3.68
CA LYS A 64 -10.24 -6.28 3.80
C LYS A 64 -11.00 -7.32 3.00
N VAL A 65 -10.27 -8.36 2.61
CA VAL A 65 -10.81 -9.65 2.15
C VAL A 65 -10.28 -10.77 3.04
N ASN A 66 -11.09 -11.78 3.29
CA ASN A 66 -10.65 -13.00 3.97
C ASN A 66 -10.04 -13.95 2.94
N ILE A 67 -8.78 -14.33 3.11
CA ILE A 67 -8.04 -15.14 2.10
C ILE A 67 -8.62 -16.56 1.97
N ALA A 68 -9.12 -17.12 3.07
CA ALA A 68 -9.62 -18.49 3.10
C ALA A 68 -11.03 -18.67 2.51
N THR A 69 -11.76 -17.60 2.31
CA THR A 69 -13.14 -17.64 1.79
C THR A 69 -13.27 -16.66 0.64
N LEU A 70 -13.82 -17.14 -0.47
CA LEU A 70 -14.20 -16.24 -1.56
C LEU A 70 -15.31 -15.29 -1.11
N GLY A 71 -15.38 -14.13 -1.74
CA GLY A 71 -16.42 -13.13 -1.49
C GLY A 71 -15.87 -11.72 -1.45
N ASP A 72 -16.80 -10.78 -1.35
CA ASP A 72 -16.53 -9.36 -1.43
C ASP A 72 -15.72 -8.85 -0.23
N SER A 73 -15.02 -7.76 -0.48
CA SER A 73 -14.35 -7.03 0.59
C SER A 73 -15.37 -6.39 1.54
N SER A 74 -14.92 -6.13 2.74
CA SER A 74 -15.68 -5.40 3.74
C SER A 74 -14.86 -4.28 4.32
N ASP A 75 -15.55 -3.29 4.85
CA ASP A 75 -14.93 -2.19 5.59
C ASP A 75 -14.02 -2.71 6.71
N PHE A 76 -12.85 -2.07 6.85
CA PHE A 76 -11.88 -2.39 7.88
C PHE A 76 -11.57 -1.18 8.78
N GLY A 77 -11.76 0.03 8.27
CA GLY A 77 -11.49 1.29 8.91
C GLY A 77 -11.00 2.37 7.93
N ASP A 78 -10.42 3.42 8.46
CA ASP A 78 -9.97 4.56 7.68
C ASP A 78 -8.48 4.87 7.87
N GLN A 79 -7.85 5.39 6.82
CA GLN A 79 -6.58 6.10 6.91
C GLN A 79 -6.79 7.42 7.64
N ASN A 80 -5.83 7.81 8.47
CA ASN A 80 -5.87 9.11 9.12
C ASN A 80 -5.76 10.27 8.12
N VAL A 81 -5.05 10.06 7.01
CA VAL A 81 -4.95 11.01 5.91
C VAL A 81 -5.25 10.30 4.60
N SER A 82 -6.25 10.79 3.85
CA SER A 82 -6.51 10.26 2.51
C SER A 82 -5.35 10.56 1.57
N ARG A 83 -4.85 9.54 0.86
CA ARG A 83 -3.65 9.64 0.02
C ARG A 83 -3.71 8.69 -1.16
N GLN A 84 -2.95 8.98 -2.20
CA GLN A 84 -2.75 8.10 -3.34
C GLN A 84 -1.25 7.85 -3.58
N THR A 85 -0.92 6.79 -4.32
CA THR A 85 0.46 6.50 -4.73
C THR A 85 1.45 6.37 -3.58
N HIS A 86 0.97 5.91 -2.44
CA HIS A 86 1.78 5.61 -1.26
C HIS A 86 2.44 4.23 -1.37
N GLY A 87 3.56 4.03 -0.70
CA GLY A 87 4.16 2.71 -0.52
C GLY A 87 3.53 2.00 0.67
N ALA A 88 3.28 0.69 0.54
CA ALA A 88 2.74 -0.11 1.62
C ALA A 88 3.38 -1.49 1.68
N CYS A 89 3.52 -2.02 2.88
CA CYS A 89 3.98 -3.38 3.15
C CYS A 89 3.44 -3.86 4.50
N SER A 90 3.55 -5.15 4.76
CA SER A 90 3.10 -5.73 6.03
C SER A 90 3.96 -6.90 6.47
N ASN A 91 4.14 -7.04 7.77
CA ASN A 91 4.48 -8.33 8.37
C ASN A 91 3.18 -9.05 8.81
N SER A 92 3.29 -10.17 9.53
CA SER A 92 2.13 -10.95 9.97
C SER A 92 1.21 -10.21 10.97
N VAL A 93 1.68 -9.11 11.59
CA VAL A 93 0.98 -8.40 12.66
C VAL A 93 0.37 -7.09 12.21
N ARG A 94 1.16 -6.29 11.48
CA ARG A 94 0.74 -4.94 11.10
C ARG A 94 1.11 -4.59 9.66
N MET A 95 0.30 -3.73 9.08
CA MET A 95 0.57 -3.05 7.82
C MET A 95 1.12 -1.66 8.12
N VAL A 96 2.10 -1.25 7.34
CA VAL A 96 2.70 0.09 7.37
C VAL A 96 2.62 0.67 5.97
N PHE A 97 2.22 1.92 5.86
CA PHE A 97 2.18 2.63 4.59
C PHE A 97 2.59 4.09 4.76
N GLY A 98 3.28 4.62 3.79
CA GLY A 98 3.90 5.95 3.92
C GLY A 98 3.99 6.72 2.62
N GLY A 99 4.15 8.03 2.75
CA GLY A 99 4.21 8.94 1.63
C GLY A 99 2.88 9.06 0.88
N GLY A 100 2.96 9.33 -0.41
CA GLY A 100 1.81 9.56 -1.26
C GLY A 100 1.49 11.05 -1.41
N GLY A 101 0.33 11.34 -2.00
CA GLY A 101 -0.09 12.73 -2.24
C GLY A 101 -1.57 12.96 -2.01
N THR A 102 -1.92 14.18 -1.51
CA THR A 102 -3.30 14.59 -1.25
C THR A 102 -3.41 16.11 -1.01
N PRO A 103 -3.64 16.94 -1.95
CA PRO A 103 -3.16 16.99 -3.32
C PRO A 103 -1.64 17.15 -3.42
N THR A 104 -0.96 17.52 -2.32
CA THR A 104 0.50 17.65 -2.24
C THR A 104 1.12 16.37 -1.71
N LYS A 105 2.39 16.13 -2.03
CA LYS A 105 3.14 15.00 -1.50
C LYS A 105 3.32 15.15 0.01
N ILE A 106 3.28 14.04 0.72
CA ILE A 106 3.38 13.98 2.18
C ILE A 106 4.48 13.02 2.61
N SER A 107 4.99 13.21 3.84
CA SER A 107 6.00 12.35 4.47
C SER A 107 5.39 11.33 5.41
N SER A 108 4.20 11.57 5.93
CA SER A 108 3.64 10.78 7.03
C SER A 108 3.55 9.29 6.73
N ILE A 109 3.94 8.50 7.72
CA ILE A 109 3.79 7.05 7.76
C ILE A 109 2.68 6.72 8.74
N GLU A 110 1.83 5.79 8.37
CA GLU A 110 0.76 5.26 9.20
C GLU A 110 0.85 3.75 9.32
N THR A 111 0.27 3.22 10.38
CA THR A 111 0.19 1.79 10.63
C THR A 111 -1.18 1.37 11.13
N LEU A 112 -1.50 0.10 10.90
CA LEU A 112 -2.68 -0.56 11.48
C LEU A 112 -2.34 -2.00 11.86
N LEU A 113 -3.13 -2.55 12.78
CA LEU A 113 -3.02 -3.95 13.17
C LEU A 113 -3.92 -4.81 12.28
N LEU A 114 -3.34 -5.80 11.60
CA LEU A 114 -4.08 -6.67 10.69
C LEU A 114 -5.13 -7.56 11.40
N ALA A 115 -4.96 -7.84 12.68
CA ALA A 115 -5.85 -8.72 13.43
C ALA A 115 -7.11 -8.02 13.93
N SER A 116 -6.99 -6.81 14.48
CA SER A 116 -8.07 -6.14 15.19
C SER A 116 -8.95 -5.25 14.32
N GLY A 117 -8.43 -4.75 13.22
CA GLY A 117 -9.13 -3.73 12.43
C GLY A 117 -9.14 -2.35 13.09
N GLY A 118 -9.84 -1.43 12.46
CA GLY A 118 -9.95 -0.05 12.89
C GLY A 118 -9.07 0.89 12.07
N ASN A 119 -9.15 2.16 12.42
CA ASN A 119 -8.44 3.22 11.71
C ASN A 119 -6.92 3.07 11.86
N SER A 120 -6.19 3.53 10.88
CA SER A 120 -4.74 3.67 11.01
C SER A 120 -4.37 4.74 12.02
N VAL A 121 -3.17 4.64 12.53
CA VAL A 121 -2.60 5.63 13.46
C VAL A 121 -1.27 6.14 12.93
N PRO A 122 -0.89 7.37 13.26
CA PRO A 122 0.44 7.89 12.94
C PRO A 122 1.54 6.99 13.47
N PHE A 123 2.60 6.81 12.68
CA PHE A 123 3.67 5.89 13.03
C PHE A 123 5.08 6.49 12.88
N GLY A 124 5.22 7.59 12.17
CA GLY A 124 6.46 8.34 11.92
C GLY A 124 6.41 9.07 10.60
N ASP A 125 7.55 9.53 10.14
CA ASP A 125 7.69 10.25 8.87
C ASP A 125 8.83 9.69 8.02
N LEU A 126 8.67 9.76 6.69
CA LEU A 126 9.76 9.64 5.72
C LEU A 126 10.70 10.84 5.84
N GLY A 127 11.95 10.69 5.48
CA GLY A 127 12.93 11.78 5.46
C GLY A 127 12.53 12.98 4.62
N ALA A 128 11.64 12.79 3.65
CA ALA A 128 11.03 13.86 2.86
C ALA A 128 9.68 13.44 2.25
N ALA A 129 8.84 14.43 1.96
CA ALA A 129 7.55 14.22 1.31
C ALA A 129 7.73 13.71 -0.13
N LYS A 130 7.22 12.52 -0.42
CA LYS A 130 7.33 11.87 -1.73
C LYS A 130 6.16 10.96 -2.03
N SER A 131 5.92 10.72 -3.31
CA SER A 131 4.87 9.83 -3.81
C SER A 131 5.44 8.81 -4.79
N SER A 132 4.63 7.86 -5.24
CA SER A 132 5.01 6.83 -6.21
C SER A 132 6.22 6.00 -5.77
N LEU A 133 6.27 5.68 -4.49
CA LEU A 133 7.35 4.90 -3.88
C LEU A 133 6.92 3.43 -3.74
N GLY A 134 7.91 2.54 -3.76
CA GLY A 134 7.74 1.14 -3.41
C GLY A 134 7.99 0.90 -1.92
N ALA A 135 7.45 -0.19 -1.39
CA ALA A 135 7.77 -0.64 -0.05
C ALA A 135 7.82 -2.16 0.03
N CYS A 136 8.70 -2.65 0.90
CA CYS A 136 8.75 -4.05 1.29
C CYS A 136 9.12 -4.15 2.76
N CYS A 137 8.83 -5.27 3.40
CA CYS A 137 9.23 -5.44 4.78
C CYS A 137 9.60 -6.90 5.10
N ASP A 138 10.38 -7.04 6.15
CA ASP A 138 10.55 -8.28 6.89
C ASP A 138 9.79 -8.21 8.23
N ALA A 139 10.10 -9.11 9.16
CA ALA A 139 9.49 -9.12 10.49
C ALA A 139 9.80 -7.87 11.33
N THR A 140 10.88 -7.15 11.03
CA THR A 140 11.45 -6.08 11.87
C THR A 140 11.48 -4.71 11.22
N ARG A 141 11.63 -4.64 9.90
CA ARG A 141 11.82 -3.40 9.15
C ARG A 141 10.85 -3.28 8.00
N ALA A 142 10.32 -2.09 7.80
CA ALA A 142 9.68 -1.68 6.57
C ALA A 142 10.65 -0.74 5.82
N VAL A 143 10.98 -1.08 4.59
CA VAL A 143 11.87 -0.30 3.71
C VAL A 143 11.02 0.38 2.66
N PHE A 144 11.19 1.69 2.51
CA PHE A 144 10.58 2.52 1.49
C PHE A 144 11.63 2.95 0.49
N GLY A 145 11.34 2.80 -0.79
CA GLY A 145 12.35 3.07 -1.81
C GLY A 145 11.87 3.88 -2.98
N ALA A 146 12.77 4.63 -3.56
CA ALA A 146 12.54 5.47 -4.72
C ALA A 146 11.46 6.54 -4.48
N GLY A 147 10.74 6.91 -5.53
CA GLY A 147 9.65 7.86 -5.48
C GLY A 147 9.98 9.21 -6.11
N ILE A 148 9.04 10.11 -5.99
CA ILE A 148 9.11 11.44 -6.61
C ILE A 148 8.91 12.49 -5.53
N PHE A 149 9.88 13.39 -5.37
CA PHE A 149 9.76 14.61 -4.57
C PHE A 149 8.98 15.71 -5.30
N HIS A 150 8.53 16.72 -4.55
CA HIS A 150 8.06 17.96 -5.17
C HIS A 150 9.28 18.82 -5.60
N PRO A 151 9.29 19.46 -6.80
CA PRO A 151 8.21 19.53 -7.77
C PRO A 151 8.10 18.34 -8.75
N GLU A 152 8.98 17.47 -8.94
CA GLU A 152 8.95 16.25 -9.78
C GLU A 152 10.37 15.68 -9.95
N THR A 153 11.10 15.64 -8.86
CA THR A 153 12.46 15.10 -8.84
C THR A 153 12.42 13.65 -8.36
N HIS A 154 12.93 12.75 -9.18
CA HIS A 154 13.08 11.33 -8.79
C HIS A 154 14.20 11.16 -7.76
N THR A 155 14.05 10.15 -6.92
CA THR A 155 15.07 9.80 -5.93
C THR A 155 15.41 8.32 -6.00
N ASN A 156 16.66 7.99 -5.73
CA ASN A 156 17.16 6.62 -5.55
C ASN A 156 17.24 6.22 -4.09
N ASN A 157 16.91 7.12 -3.16
CA ASN A 157 17.03 6.89 -1.74
C ASN A 157 16.16 5.71 -1.27
N LEU A 158 16.74 4.84 -0.46
CA LEU A 158 16.09 3.81 0.32
C LEU A 158 16.15 4.21 1.80
N GLU A 159 15.04 4.14 2.48
CA GLU A 159 14.93 4.45 3.89
C GLU A 159 14.07 3.43 4.61
N TYR A 160 14.30 3.20 5.89
CA TYR A 160 13.58 2.18 6.65
C TYR A 160 13.07 2.70 7.99
N ILE A 161 12.05 2.02 8.49
CA ILE A 161 11.48 2.21 9.82
C ILE A 161 11.45 0.86 10.54
N ASN A 162 11.61 0.86 11.85
CA ASN A 162 11.36 -0.33 12.65
C ASN A 162 9.86 -0.57 12.79
N ILE A 163 9.39 -1.72 12.30
CA ILE A 163 7.95 -2.02 12.21
C ILE A 163 7.30 -2.30 13.58
N ALA A 164 8.08 -2.52 14.62
CA ALA A 164 7.55 -2.74 15.97
C ALA A 164 7.39 -1.43 16.76
N THR A 165 8.32 -0.50 16.61
CA THR A 165 8.39 0.72 17.43
C THR A 165 7.96 1.99 16.72
N GLY A 166 8.03 2.03 15.38
CA GLY A 166 7.81 3.25 14.62
C GLY A 166 8.92 4.27 14.80
N GLY A 167 8.59 5.53 14.60
CA GLY A 167 9.51 6.67 14.58
C GLY A 167 9.76 7.14 13.15
N ASP A 168 10.67 8.08 12.98
CA ASP A 168 11.05 8.55 11.66
C ASP A 168 11.96 7.56 10.96
N THR A 169 11.96 7.57 9.64
CA THR A 169 12.82 6.70 8.86
C THR A 169 14.30 7.05 9.02
N VAL A 170 15.11 6.03 8.87
CA VAL A 170 16.58 6.12 8.84
C VAL A 170 17.05 5.71 7.45
N ASP A 171 18.11 6.34 6.98
CA ASP A 171 18.74 6.00 5.72
C ASP A 171 19.13 4.51 5.68
N PHE A 172 18.77 3.84 4.57
CA PHE A 172 19.11 2.44 4.30
C PHE A 172 20.19 2.33 3.22
N GLY A 173 20.29 3.32 2.34
CA GLY A 173 21.18 3.36 1.19
C GLY A 173 20.46 3.82 -0.08
N ASP A 174 21.06 3.54 -1.21
CA ASP A 174 20.57 4.04 -2.50
C ASP A 174 20.38 2.93 -3.53
N LEU A 175 19.43 3.12 -4.43
CA LEU A 175 19.37 2.39 -5.70
C LEU A 175 20.50 2.85 -6.61
N LEU A 176 20.94 1.97 -7.50
CA LEU A 176 22.03 2.25 -8.44
C LEU A 176 21.75 3.42 -9.40
N ASP A 177 20.48 3.66 -9.68
CA ASP A 177 20.07 4.72 -10.60
C ASP A 177 18.84 5.45 -10.06
N ASN A 178 18.83 6.78 -10.19
CA ASN A 178 17.71 7.64 -9.83
C ASN A 178 16.83 8.01 -11.04
N SER A 179 17.10 7.47 -12.22
CA SER A 179 16.36 7.80 -13.42
C SER A 179 14.97 7.18 -13.43
N LYS A 180 13.95 8.00 -13.15
CA LYS A 180 12.54 7.74 -13.43
C LYS A 180 11.92 6.50 -12.77
N THR A 181 12.34 6.13 -11.56
CA THR A 181 11.71 5.05 -10.82
C THR A 181 10.36 5.55 -10.28
N GLN A 182 9.28 5.21 -10.97
CA GLN A 182 7.91 5.46 -10.53
C GLN A 182 7.22 4.14 -10.23
N GLY A 183 6.45 4.08 -9.14
CA GLY A 183 5.60 2.94 -8.85
C GLY A 183 6.37 1.66 -8.57
N GLY A 184 7.47 1.74 -7.86
CA GLY A 184 8.21 0.56 -7.42
C GLY A 184 7.32 -0.38 -6.61
N THR A 185 7.42 -1.69 -6.85
CA THR A 185 6.77 -2.70 -6.02
C THR A 185 7.85 -3.50 -5.32
N GLY A 186 7.78 -3.57 -4.00
CA GLY A 186 8.66 -4.39 -3.21
C GLY A 186 8.00 -5.72 -2.86
N PHE A 187 8.78 -6.77 -2.85
CA PHE A 187 8.37 -8.10 -2.38
C PHE A 187 9.29 -8.55 -1.27
N SER A 188 8.74 -9.21 -0.28
CA SER A 188 9.53 -9.91 0.73
C SER A 188 8.95 -11.29 0.96
N ASN A 189 9.74 -12.18 1.55
CA ASN A 189 9.28 -13.52 1.90
C ASN A 189 8.46 -13.54 3.21
N GLY A 190 8.28 -12.40 3.86
CA GLY A 190 7.42 -12.25 5.04
C GLY A 190 7.92 -12.94 6.31
N HIS A 191 9.16 -13.39 6.34
CA HIS A 191 9.75 -14.13 7.48
C HIS A 191 10.67 -13.27 8.31
#